data_b04ab7dd14f5a1c1e85e4438ed7edaa0
#
_entry.id   b04ab7dd14f5a1c1e85e4438ed7edaa0
#
_cell.length_a   1.000
_cell.length_b   1.000
_cell.length_c   1.000
_cell.angle_alpha   90.00
_cell.angle_beta   90.00
_cell.angle_gamma   90.00
#
_symmetry.space_group_name_H-M   'P 1'
#
loop_
_entity.id
_entity.type
_entity.pdbx_description
1 polymer ?
#
loop_
_entity_poly.entity_id
_entity_poly.type
_entity_poly.pdbx_seq_one_letter_code
_entity_poly.pdbx_strand_id
1 'polypeptide(L)'
;MDNSILAGKYIYSLMVENEELSVLVDSDKIYPLRVELRLDPDTGEEQEITFPFIIYSMTSLEPTYTKNFLTENLLKYTVIVVSDDYDNSLEVANAVRHALEGKAIRNEYLNICPIKLDSVTEETMEDTILQRMEFSFAVN
;
A
#
# COMPACT_ATOMS: atom_id res chain seq x y z
N MET A 1 -4.18 -5.00 24.24
CA MET A 1 -4.44 -5.89 23.11
C MET A 1 -3.68 -5.39 21.90
N ASP A 2 -3.00 -6.29 21.21
CA ASP A 2 -2.17 -5.94 20.06
C ASP A 2 -3.03 -5.82 18.79
N ASN A 3 -3.02 -4.66 18.16
CA ASN A 3 -3.79 -4.36 16.95
C ASN A 3 -2.92 -4.21 15.70
N SER A 4 -1.67 -4.68 15.75
CA SER A 4 -0.71 -4.46 14.66
C SER A 4 -1.18 -4.96 13.29
N ILE A 5 -1.95 -6.07 13.27
CA ILE A 5 -2.50 -6.61 12.03
C ILE A 5 -3.42 -5.61 11.32
N LEU A 6 -4.03 -4.71 12.09
CA LEU A 6 -4.95 -3.70 11.55
C LEU A 6 -4.23 -2.53 10.86
N ALA A 7 -2.90 -2.51 10.87
CA ALA A 7 -2.11 -1.42 10.29
C ALA A 7 -2.44 -1.17 8.81
N GLY A 8 -2.88 -2.20 8.08
CA GLY A 8 -3.27 -2.06 6.68
C GLY A 8 -4.36 -1.01 6.44
N LYS A 9 -5.25 -0.82 7.40
CA LYS A 9 -6.28 0.23 7.32
C LYS A 9 -5.67 1.63 7.26
N TYR A 10 -4.59 1.83 8.02
CA TYR A 10 -3.89 3.12 8.06
C TYR A 10 -3.03 3.34 6.82
N ILE A 11 -2.42 2.27 6.30
CA ILE A 11 -1.69 2.34 5.04
C ILE A 11 -2.63 2.79 3.91
N TYR A 12 -3.81 2.19 3.82
CA TYR A 12 -4.84 2.58 2.87
C TYR A 12 -5.24 4.05 3.06
N SER A 13 -5.54 4.45 4.30
CA SER A 13 -5.95 5.82 4.62
C SER A 13 -4.89 6.84 4.22
N LEU A 14 -3.61 6.57 4.50
CA LEU A 14 -2.52 7.46 4.13
C LEU A 14 -2.45 7.66 2.61
N MET A 15 -2.69 6.61 1.84
CA MET A 15 -2.69 6.70 0.38
C MET A 15 -3.89 7.48 -0.14
N VAL A 16 -5.11 7.15 0.31
CA VAL A 16 -6.33 7.79 -0.23
C VAL A 16 -6.50 9.23 0.22
N GLU A 17 -5.94 9.60 1.36
CA GLU A 17 -6.00 10.97 1.88
C GLU A 17 -4.92 11.89 1.32
N ASN A 18 -3.94 11.33 0.60
CA ASN A 18 -2.87 12.12 0.00
C ASN A 18 -3.38 12.81 -1.27
N GLU A 19 -3.30 14.14 -1.30
CA GLU A 19 -3.83 14.94 -2.42
C GLU A 19 -3.09 14.68 -3.73
N GLU A 20 -1.76 14.56 -3.69
CA GLU A 20 -0.94 14.27 -4.87
C GLU A 20 -1.35 12.95 -5.51
N LEU A 21 -1.49 11.91 -4.69
CA LEU A 21 -1.86 10.58 -5.17
C LEU A 21 -3.31 10.54 -5.65
N SER A 22 -4.22 11.21 -4.95
CA SER A 22 -5.65 11.20 -5.29
C SER A 22 -5.95 11.79 -6.67
N VAL A 23 -5.12 12.70 -7.15
CA VAL A 23 -5.23 13.27 -8.51
C VAL A 23 -4.83 12.23 -9.56
N LEU A 24 -3.91 11.34 -9.23
CA LEU A 24 -3.35 10.35 -10.17
C LEU A 24 -4.11 9.03 -10.18
N VAL A 25 -4.61 8.61 -9.01
CA VAL A 25 -5.28 7.31 -8.84
C VAL A 25 -6.51 7.48 -7.94
N ASP A 26 -7.66 7.08 -8.44
CA ASP A 26 -8.89 7.08 -7.65
C ASP A 26 -8.79 6.08 -6.50
N SER A 27 -9.46 6.38 -5.37
CA SER A 27 -9.41 5.54 -4.18
C SER A 27 -9.94 4.12 -4.40
N ASP A 28 -10.89 3.95 -5.33
CA ASP A 28 -11.45 2.64 -5.68
C ASP A 28 -10.52 1.80 -6.57
N LYS A 29 -9.39 2.37 -6.99
CA LYS A 29 -8.34 1.70 -7.76
C LYS A 29 -7.10 1.39 -6.92
N ILE A 30 -7.21 1.48 -5.60
CA ILE A 30 -6.18 1.08 -4.64
C ILE A 30 -6.71 -0.18 -3.94
N TYR A 31 -6.19 -1.34 -4.35
CA TYR A 31 -6.73 -2.64 -3.97
C TYR A 31 -5.86 -3.35 -2.94
N PRO A 32 -6.47 -3.92 -1.89
CA PRO A 32 -5.75 -4.83 -1.01
C PRO A 32 -5.58 -6.20 -1.68
N LEU A 33 -4.39 -6.77 -1.61
CA LEU A 33 -4.02 -8.10 -2.06
C LEU A 33 -4.06 -8.30 -3.57
N ARG A 34 -5.18 -8.01 -4.23
CA ARG A 34 -5.37 -8.25 -5.66
C ARG A 34 -6.43 -7.33 -6.22
N VAL A 35 -6.43 -7.17 -7.53
CA VAL A 35 -7.49 -6.44 -8.21
C VAL A 35 -8.77 -7.26 -8.16
N GLU A 36 -9.86 -6.66 -7.67
CA GLU A 36 -11.18 -7.27 -7.71
C GLU A 36 -11.89 -6.86 -9.00
N LEU A 37 -12.25 -7.86 -9.82
CA LEU A 37 -13.08 -7.64 -10.98
C LEU A 37 -14.52 -7.50 -10.53
N ARG A 38 -15.16 -6.41 -10.94
CA ARG A 38 -16.57 -6.16 -10.66
C ARG A 38 -17.37 -6.41 -11.92
N LEU A 39 -18.54 -7.02 -11.75
CA LEU A 39 -19.49 -7.17 -12.85
C LEU A 39 -20.28 -5.88 -13.00
N ASP A 40 -20.51 -5.49 -14.27
CA ASP A 40 -21.42 -4.40 -14.58
C ASP A 40 -22.84 -4.84 -14.21
N PRO A 41 -23.56 -4.11 -13.35
CA PRO A 41 -24.91 -4.49 -12.93
C PRO A 41 -25.92 -4.48 -14.07
N ASP A 42 -25.69 -3.73 -15.16
CA ASP A 42 -26.61 -3.62 -16.28
C ASP A 42 -26.38 -4.70 -17.34
N THR A 43 -25.12 -5.06 -17.61
CA THR A 43 -24.78 -6.00 -18.70
C THR A 43 -24.32 -7.37 -18.22
N GLY A 44 -23.94 -7.50 -16.94
CA GLY A 44 -23.36 -8.72 -16.37
C GLY A 44 -21.95 -9.02 -16.85
N GLU A 45 -21.36 -8.11 -17.62
CA GLU A 45 -19.99 -8.25 -18.09
C GLU A 45 -18.99 -7.75 -17.07
N GLU A 46 -17.75 -8.29 -17.11
CA GLU A 46 -16.66 -7.81 -16.25
C GLU A 46 -16.29 -6.38 -16.64
N GLN A 47 -16.15 -5.52 -15.61
CA GLN A 47 -15.66 -4.16 -15.83
C GLN A 47 -14.20 -4.21 -16.23
N GLU A 48 -13.84 -3.40 -17.22
CA GLU A 48 -12.47 -3.28 -17.69
C GLU A 48 -11.60 -2.62 -16.61
N ILE A 49 -10.40 -3.20 -16.36
CA ILE A 49 -9.43 -2.64 -15.47
C ILE A 49 -8.73 -1.49 -16.19
N THR A 50 -8.79 -0.30 -15.58
CA THR A 50 -8.14 0.89 -16.15
C THR A 50 -6.85 1.21 -15.37
N PHE A 51 -5.86 1.70 -16.11
CA PHE A 51 -4.58 2.12 -15.52
C PHE A 51 -4.60 3.62 -15.17
N PRO A 52 -3.81 4.07 -14.19
CA PRO A 52 -3.01 3.25 -13.28
C PRO A 52 -3.85 2.68 -12.14
N PHE A 53 -3.34 1.63 -11.50
CA PHE A 53 -3.92 1.14 -10.25
C PHE A 53 -2.82 0.71 -9.30
N ILE A 54 -3.18 0.52 -8.04
CA ILE A 54 -2.25 0.17 -6.96
C ILE A 54 -2.75 -1.08 -6.25
N ILE A 55 -1.82 -1.99 -5.94
CA ILE A 55 -2.08 -3.15 -5.11
C ILE A 55 -1.17 -3.04 -3.89
N TYR A 56 -1.71 -3.25 -2.70
CA TYR A 56 -0.90 -3.27 -1.48
C TYR A 56 -1.22 -4.50 -0.66
N SER A 57 -0.21 -5.01 0.04
CA SER A 57 -0.37 -6.17 0.90
C SER A 57 0.69 -6.19 1.99
N MET A 58 0.34 -6.81 3.13
CA MET A 58 1.31 -7.07 4.18
C MET A 58 2.17 -8.26 3.76
N THR A 59 3.48 -8.04 3.64
CA THR A 59 4.43 -9.10 3.29
C THR A 59 4.73 -9.95 4.51
N SER A 60 4.93 -9.31 5.67
CA SER A 60 5.18 -10.04 6.91
C SER A 60 4.87 -9.18 8.13
N LEU A 61 4.58 -9.84 9.23
CA LEU A 61 4.53 -9.28 10.57
C LEU A 61 5.41 -10.17 11.43
N GLU A 62 6.49 -9.61 11.96
CA GLU A 62 7.45 -10.33 12.78
C GLU A 62 7.44 -9.75 14.20
N PRO A 63 6.83 -10.46 15.18
CA PRO A 63 6.79 -9.98 16.55
C PRO A 63 8.13 -10.20 17.25
N THR A 64 8.53 -9.24 18.08
CA THR A 64 9.68 -9.38 18.97
C THR A 64 9.17 -9.43 20.40
N TYR A 65 9.47 -10.50 21.11
CA TYR A 65 9.05 -10.71 22.48
C TYR A 65 10.16 -10.33 23.44
N THR A 66 9.78 -9.63 24.52
CA THR A 66 10.66 -9.36 25.63
C THR A 66 10.33 -10.32 26.78
N LYS A 67 11.14 -10.28 27.87
CA LYS A 67 10.91 -11.10 29.07
C LYS A 67 9.53 -10.87 29.68
N ASN A 68 8.92 -9.72 29.47
CA ASN A 68 7.62 -9.34 30.00
C ASN A 68 6.49 -9.50 28.96
N PHE A 69 6.74 -10.19 27.84
CA PHE A 69 5.82 -10.32 26.72
C PHE A 69 5.39 -8.97 26.10
N LEU A 70 6.17 -7.93 26.32
CA LEU A 70 5.98 -6.68 25.61
C LEU A 70 6.44 -6.89 24.17
N THR A 71 5.54 -6.70 23.23
CA THR A 71 5.84 -6.93 21.82
C THR A 71 6.05 -5.61 21.09
N GLU A 72 7.12 -5.57 20.31
CA GLU A 72 7.27 -4.65 19.20
C GLU A 72 7.16 -5.48 17.95
N ASN A 73 6.30 -5.08 17.01
CA ASN A 73 6.10 -5.82 15.78
C ASN A 73 6.77 -5.10 14.63
N LEU A 74 7.53 -5.82 13.83
CA LEU A 74 8.08 -5.30 12.58
C LEU A 74 7.14 -5.72 11.45
N LEU A 75 6.56 -4.75 10.76
CA LEU A 75 5.67 -4.98 9.63
C LEU A 75 6.37 -4.59 8.35
N LYS A 76 6.13 -5.41 7.31
CA LYS A 76 6.58 -5.13 5.95
C LYS A 76 5.38 -5.13 5.02
N TYR A 77 5.30 -4.10 4.20
CA TYR A 77 4.24 -3.94 3.21
C TYR A 77 4.84 -3.79 1.83
N THR A 78 4.22 -4.44 0.85
CA THR A 78 4.53 -4.28 -0.56
C THR A 78 3.44 -3.45 -1.20
N VAL A 79 3.82 -2.40 -1.91
CA VAL A 79 2.93 -1.57 -2.70
C VAL A 79 3.37 -1.66 -4.15
N ILE A 80 2.49 -2.10 -5.04
CA ILE A 80 2.78 -2.27 -6.45
C ILE A 80 1.95 -1.27 -7.24
N VAL A 81 2.61 -0.37 -7.96
CA VAL A 81 1.98 0.54 -8.90
C VAL A 81 2.00 -0.12 -10.27
N VAL A 82 0.84 -0.23 -10.91
CA VAL A 82 0.73 -0.84 -12.24
C VAL A 82 0.21 0.20 -13.22
N SER A 83 0.93 0.41 -14.31
CA SER A 83 0.59 1.38 -15.34
C SER A 83 0.93 0.84 -16.72
N ASP A 84 0.31 1.39 -17.75
CA ASP A 84 0.63 1.13 -19.15
C ASP A 84 1.60 2.17 -19.73
N ASP A 85 1.98 3.17 -18.95
CA ASP A 85 2.89 4.24 -19.33
C ASP A 85 3.99 4.40 -18.27
N TYR A 86 5.25 4.38 -18.71
CA TYR A 86 6.40 4.42 -17.80
C TYR A 86 6.45 5.72 -16.98
N ASP A 87 6.29 6.88 -17.64
CA ASP A 87 6.35 8.16 -16.94
C ASP A 87 5.22 8.28 -15.91
N ASN A 88 4.02 7.81 -16.25
CA ASN A 88 2.90 7.76 -15.32
C ASN A 88 3.22 6.84 -14.12
N SER A 89 3.84 5.68 -14.37
CA SER A 89 4.22 4.77 -13.27
C SER A 89 5.18 5.42 -12.29
N LEU A 90 6.12 6.22 -12.78
CA LEU A 90 7.06 6.97 -11.94
C LEU A 90 6.37 8.05 -11.12
N GLU A 91 5.45 8.78 -11.72
CA GLU A 91 4.69 9.83 -11.02
C GLU A 91 3.85 9.23 -9.90
N VAL A 92 3.15 8.13 -10.18
CA VAL A 92 2.32 7.45 -9.18
C VAL A 92 3.19 6.88 -8.06
N ALA A 93 4.29 6.21 -8.39
CA ALA A 93 5.20 5.65 -7.39
C ALA A 93 5.78 6.75 -6.50
N ASN A 94 6.15 7.88 -7.09
CA ASN A 94 6.66 9.02 -6.32
C ASN A 94 5.61 9.58 -5.37
N ALA A 95 4.35 9.66 -5.81
CA ALA A 95 3.23 10.09 -4.97
C ALA A 95 2.98 9.10 -3.82
N VAL A 96 3.08 7.80 -4.07
CA VAL A 96 2.97 6.75 -3.03
C VAL A 96 4.08 6.95 -1.99
N ARG A 97 5.30 7.18 -2.44
CA ARG A 97 6.43 7.45 -1.53
C ARG A 97 6.13 8.64 -0.63
N HIS A 98 5.65 9.73 -1.19
CA HIS A 98 5.31 10.93 -0.41
C HIS A 98 4.14 10.69 0.55
N ALA A 99 3.22 9.81 0.20
CA ALA A 99 2.08 9.48 1.06
C ALA A 99 2.49 8.65 2.29
N LEU A 100 3.49 7.78 2.15
CA LEU A 100 3.83 6.78 3.16
C LEU A 100 5.16 7.05 3.89
N GLU A 101 6.23 7.41 3.17
CA GLU A 101 7.56 7.53 3.78
C GLU A 101 7.60 8.59 4.87
N GLY A 102 8.11 8.20 6.03
CA GLY A 102 8.26 9.11 7.16
C GLY A 102 6.99 9.36 7.96
N LYS A 103 5.86 8.82 7.54
CA LYS A 103 4.60 8.99 8.25
C LYS A 103 4.58 8.11 9.51
N ALA A 104 4.03 8.67 10.58
CA ALA A 104 3.82 7.98 11.84
C ALA A 104 2.37 8.18 12.27
N ILE A 105 1.80 7.18 12.93
CA ILE A 105 0.43 7.26 13.42
C ILE A 105 0.44 6.90 14.90
N ARG A 106 -0.17 7.75 15.70
CA ARG A 106 -0.34 7.53 17.14
C ARG A 106 -1.79 7.75 17.51
N ASN A 107 -2.43 6.71 17.99
CA ASN A 107 -3.76 6.82 18.56
C ASN A 107 -3.90 5.80 19.70
N GLU A 108 -5.07 5.72 20.30
CA GLU A 108 -5.32 4.82 21.42
C GLU A 108 -5.29 3.33 21.06
N TYR A 109 -5.38 3.00 19.77
CA TYR A 109 -5.42 1.61 19.31
C TYR A 109 -4.09 1.12 18.74
N LEU A 110 -3.29 2.03 18.18
CA LEU A 110 -2.14 1.65 17.39
C LEU A 110 -1.09 2.75 17.40
N ASN A 111 0.15 2.35 17.52
CA ASN A 111 1.29 3.26 17.46
C ASN A 111 2.23 2.79 16.36
N ILE A 112 2.14 3.44 15.20
CA ILE A 112 2.98 3.14 14.04
C ILE A 112 4.15 4.12 14.04
N CYS A 113 5.36 3.57 14.14
CA CYS A 113 6.59 4.35 14.03
C CYS A 113 6.79 4.82 12.58
N PRO A 114 7.64 5.82 12.33
CA PRO A 114 7.82 6.34 10.97
C PRO A 114 8.11 5.26 9.95
N ILE A 115 7.33 5.27 8.88
CA ILE A 115 7.42 4.28 7.79
C ILE A 115 8.70 4.53 7.00
N LYS A 116 9.44 3.45 6.72
CA LYS A 116 10.67 3.49 5.94
C LYS A 116 10.41 2.90 4.56
N LEU A 117 10.98 3.51 3.54
CA LEU A 117 11.04 2.91 2.21
C LEU A 117 12.32 2.09 2.14
N ASP A 118 12.18 0.78 1.94
CA ASP A 118 13.32 -0.14 1.89
C ASP A 118 13.88 -0.29 0.48
N SER A 119 13.01 -0.38 -0.52
CA SER A 119 13.44 -0.54 -1.91
C SER A 119 12.33 -0.19 -2.89
N VAL A 120 12.73 0.14 -4.10
CA VAL A 120 11.83 0.24 -5.26
C VAL A 120 12.49 -0.53 -6.40
N THR A 121 11.74 -1.45 -7.00
CA THR A 121 12.20 -2.21 -8.16
C THR A 121 11.20 -2.11 -9.29
N GLU A 122 11.70 -2.08 -10.52
CA GLU A 122 10.88 -1.98 -11.72
C GLU A 122 10.78 -3.34 -12.39
N GLU A 123 9.57 -3.70 -12.81
CA GLU A 123 9.30 -4.96 -13.50
C GLU A 123 8.35 -4.68 -14.67
N THR A 124 8.36 -5.57 -15.66
CA THR A 124 7.37 -5.55 -16.73
C THR A 124 6.62 -6.87 -16.76
N MET A 125 5.33 -6.79 -17.06
CA MET A 125 4.49 -7.97 -17.25
C MET A 125 3.59 -7.70 -18.44
N GLU A 126 3.83 -8.42 -19.57
CA GLU A 126 3.16 -8.16 -20.83
C GLU A 126 3.34 -6.69 -21.24
N ASP A 127 2.26 -5.95 -21.42
CA ASP A 127 2.29 -4.54 -21.83
C ASP A 127 2.22 -3.58 -20.64
N THR A 128 2.37 -4.10 -19.41
CA THR A 128 2.30 -3.28 -18.20
C THR A 128 3.65 -3.10 -17.54
N ILE A 129 3.76 -1.98 -16.83
CA ILE A 129 4.94 -1.60 -16.05
C ILE A 129 4.57 -1.62 -14.58
N LEU A 130 5.38 -2.29 -13.78
CA LEU A 130 5.19 -2.39 -12.34
C LEU A 130 6.31 -1.67 -11.61
N GLN A 131 5.93 -0.80 -10.67
CA GLN A 131 6.86 -0.23 -9.68
C GLN A 131 6.55 -0.93 -8.36
N ARG A 132 7.46 -1.80 -7.94
CA ARG A 132 7.32 -2.55 -6.69
C ARG A 132 8.04 -1.81 -5.58
N MET A 133 7.29 -1.38 -4.58
CA MET A 133 7.81 -0.61 -3.44
C MET A 133 7.69 -1.44 -2.17
N GLU A 134 8.81 -1.57 -1.46
CA GLU A 134 8.85 -2.29 -0.17
C GLU A 134 8.98 -1.27 0.95
N PHE A 135 8.07 -1.35 1.93
CA PHE A 135 8.07 -0.49 3.11
C PHE A 135 8.17 -1.33 4.38
N SER A 136 8.78 -0.77 5.40
CA SER A 136 8.80 -1.39 6.73
C SER A 136 8.59 -0.35 7.83
N PHE A 137 7.99 -0.79 8.92
CA PHE A 137 7.79 0.06 10.09
C PHE A 137 7.55 -0.80 11.32
N ALA A 138 7.88 -0.24 12.48
CA ALA A 138 7.61 -0.87 13.75
C ALA A 138 6.24 -0.43 14.27
N VAL A 139 5.55 -1.32 14.95
CA VAL A 139 4.27 -1.04 15.62
C VAL A 139 4.39 -1.48 17.08
N ASN A 140 4.09 -0.56 17.96
CA ASN A 140 4.13 -0.79 19.41
C ASN A 140 2.73 -0.92 20.00
#